data_b1addd347f6a4f12d9a28dabd01bfe00
#
_entry.id   b1addd347f6a4f12d9a28dabd01bfe00
#
_cell.length_a   1.000
_cell.length_b   1.000
_cell.length_c   1.000
_cell.angle_alpha   90.00
_cell.angle_beta   90.00
_cell.angle_gamma   90.00
#
_symmetry.space_group_name_H-M   'P 1'
#
loop_
_entity.id
_entity.type
_entity.pdbx_description
1 polymer ?
#
loop_
_entity_poly.entity_id
_entity_poly.type
_entity_poly.pdbx_seq_one_letter_code
_entity_poly.pdbx_strand_id
1 'polypeptide(L)'
;RRYYPDYPCKWSSNTVAHILERREYLGHTVNFKTEKVSYKVKTSVANPEDKIMVFEHTHEAIIDEATWERVQELRKQRKRPNRYGEVGLFSGLLFCADCGSVMYQQRYETNKRRQDCYICGSYKKRTADCTAHFIRTDLLTAGVTENLRKVTSYAAKHEARFMKLLMAQNEDGGKRKNAARRRELEAAQKRIGELNGIFKRLYEDSVSGRITDERFMELSTDYEQEQATLKARAAELQAELGQAQEAAVNVEKFMAVVRKYTSFEELTPTLLREFVEKIVVHECWKDEQGTRHQDIEIYYSFVGKVDLPDD
;
A
#
# COMPACT_ATOMS: atom_id res chain seq x y z
N ARG A 1 -23.81 24.85 -13.74
CA ARG A 1 -24.15 23.44 -14.06
C ARG A 1 -24.77 23.44 -15.46
N ARG A 2 -24.16 22.79 -16.48
CA ARG A 2 -24.85 22.55 -17.76
C ARG A 2 -25.92 21.49 -17.50
N TYR A 3 -27.18 21.86 -17.63
CA TYR A 3 -28.32 20.96 -17.58
C TYR A 3 -28.45 20.28 -18.96
N TYR A 4 -28.49 18.97 -18.98
CA TYR A 4 -28.73 18.17 -20.18
C TYR A 4 -30.15 17.59 -20.07
N PRO A 5 -31.16 18.16 -20.80
CA PRO A 5 -32.54 17.73 -20.69
C PRO A 5 -32.73 16.24 -20.96
N ASP A 6 -32.00 15.69 -21.96
CA ASP A 6 -32.09 14.28 -22.35
C ASP A 6 -31.42 13.32 -21.35
N TYR A 7 -30.58 13.84 -20.43
CA TYR A 7 -29.84 13.04 -19.44
C TYR A 7 -29.72 13.80 -18.11
N PRO A 8 -30.84 13.95 -17.39
CA PRO A 8 -30.89 14.80 -16.18
C PRO A 8 -29.96 14.30 -15.05
N CYS A 9 -29.65 12.99 -15.01
CA CYS A 9 -28.77 12.38 -14.02
C CYS A 9 -27.33 12.16 -14.53
N LYS A 10 -26.95 12.76 -15.66
CA LYS A 10 -25.59 12.60 -16.22
C LYS A 10 -24.56 13.39 -15.42
N TRP A 11 -23.62 12.70 -14.83
CA TRP A 11 -22.49 13.28 -14.12
C TRP A 11 -21.27 13.31 -15.05
N SER A 12 -20.53 14.44 -15.04
CA SER A 12 -19.26 14.47 -15.74
C SER A 12 -18.19 13.72 -14.95
N SER A 13 -17.22 13.12 -15.66
CA SER A 13 -16.09 12.44 -15.02
C SER A 13 -15.34 13.34 -14.04
N ASN A 14 -15.18 14.63 -14.37
CA ASN A 14 -14.54 15.60 -13.48
C ASN A 14 -15.35 15.84 -12.20
N THR A 15 -16.68 15.92 -12.30
CA THR A 15 -17.53 16.09 -11.13
C THR A 15 -17.40 14.88 -10.19
N VAL A 16 -17.43 13.68 -10.74
CA VAL A 16 -17.23 12.43 -9.96
C VAL A 16 -15.84 12.41 -9.33
N ALA A 17 -14.78 12.75 -10.09
CA ALA A 17 -13.41 12.80 -9.57
C ALA A 17 -13.30 13.77 -8.37
N HIS A 18 -13.87 14.98 -8.48
CA HIS A 18 -13.87 15.95 -7.38
C HIS A 18 -14.67 15.51 -6.17
N ILE A 19 -15.77 14.76 -6.36
CA ILE A 19 -16.53 14.20 -5.24
C ILE A 19 -15.66 13.17 -4.49
N LEU A 20 -14.98 12.27 -5.22
CA LEU A 20 -14.14 11.25 -4.63
C LEU A 20 -12.88 11.79 -3.93
N GLU A 21 -12.47 13.03 -4.19
CA GLU A 21 -11.33 13.71 -3.55
C GLU A 21 -11.68 14.42 -2.25
N ARG A 22 -12.97 14.61 -1.97
CA ARG A 22 -13.40 15.46 -0.86
C ARG A 22 -13.25 14.76 0.48
N ARG A 23 -12.37 15.28 1.32
CA ARG A 23 -12.20 14.84 2.72
C ARG A 23 -13.40 15.20 3.61
N GLU A 24 -14.27 16.11 3.15
CA GLU A 24 -15.48 16.48 3.88
C GLU A 24 -16.43 15.30 4.09
N TYR A 25 -16.39 14.27 3.24
CA TYR A 25 -17.17 13.05 3.45
C TYR A 25 -16.71 12.20 4.64
N LEU A 26 -15.47 12.43 5.15
CA LEU A 26 -14.95 11.83 6.37
C LEU A 26 -15.36 12.58 7.66
N GLY A 27 -16.22 13.60 7.54
CA GLY A 27 -16.60 14.42 8.68
C GLY A 27 -15.64 15.58 8.98
N HIS A 28 -14.75 15.92 8.03
CA HIS A 28 -13.77 17.01 8.19
C HIS A 28 -14.24 18.30 7.52
N THR A 29 -13.91 19.43 8.10
CA THR A 29 -14.07 20.73 7.45
C THR A 29 -12.72 21.16 6.86
N VAL A 30 -12.68 21.45 5.55
CA VAL A 30 -11.45 21.82 4.84
C VAL A 30 -11.57 23.25 4.32
N ASN A 31 -10.77 24.14 4.88
CA ASN A 31 -10.76 25.56 4.55
C ASN A 31 -9.51 25.94 3.74
N PHE A 32 -9.57 27.10 3.10
CA PHE A 32 -8.47 27.69 2.31
C PHE A 32 -7.98 26.83 1.15
N LYS A 33 -8.88 26.03 0.51
CA LYS A 33 -8.52 25.25 -0.69
C LYS A 33 -8.12 26.14 -1.87
N THR A 34 -8.71 27.34 -1.95
CA THR A 34 -8.43 28.31 -3.03
C THR A 34 -8.37 29.71 -2.48
N GLU A 35 -7.55 30.56 -3.09
CA GLU A 35 -7.52 31.99 -2.82
C GLU A 35 -7.72 32.79 -4.12
N LYS A 36 -8.19 34.03 -4.00
CA LYS A 36 -8.27 34.94 -5.11
C LYS A 36 -6.95 35.70 -5.22
N VAL A 37 -6.38 35.75 -6.42
CA VAL A 37 -5.12 36.47 -6.67
C VAL A 37 -5.24 37.98 -6.26
N SER A 38 -6.41 38.55 -6.44
CA SER A 38 -6.70 39.95 -6.07
C SER A 38 -8.22 40.15 -6.03
N TYR A 39 -8.68 41.19 -5.32
CA TYR A 39 -10.10 41.53 -5.31
C TYR A 39 -10.62 41.92 -6.70
N LYS A 40 -9.74 42.45 -7.59
CA LYS A 40 -10.06 42.79 -8.97
C LYS A 40 -10.09 41.62 -9.93
N VAL A 41 -9.37 40.53 -9.60
CA VAL A 41 -9.25 39.35 -10.45
C VAL A 41 -10.15 38.26 -9.89
N LYS A 42 -11.21 37.92 -10.62
CA LYS A 42 -12.18 36.89 -10.20
C LYS A 42 -11.64 35.44 -10.25
N THR A 43 -10.47 35.25 -10.83
CA THR A 43 -9.84 33.92 -10.93
C THR A 43 -9.36 33.46 -9.56
N SER A 44 -9.81 32.26 -9.15
CA SER A 44 -9.32 31.59 -7.95
C SER A 44 -8.20 30.62 -8.32
N VAL A 45 -7.14 30.61 -7.53
CA VAL A 45 -6.00 29.70 -7.66
C VAL A 45 -6.04 28.73 -6.50
N ALA A 46 -5.71 27.47 -6.77
CA ALA A 46 -5.61 26.44 -5.73
C ALA A 46 -4.43 26.76 -4.81
N ASN A 47 -4.65 26.69 -3.51
CA ASN A 47 -3.59 26.83 -2.53
C ASN A 47 -2.75 25.54 -2.45
N PRO A 48 -1.45 25.65 -2.16
CA PRO A 48 -0.63 24.51 -1.83
C PRO A 48 -1.08 23.87 -0.52
N GLU A 49 -0.74 22.59 -0.32
CA GLU A 49 -1.25 21.76 0.80
C GLU A 49 -0.91 22.35 2.19
N ASP A 50 0.20 23.02 2.34
CA ASP A 50 0.63 23.70 3.57
C ASP A 50 -0.26 24.87 4.02
N LYS A 51 -1.00 25.49 3.09
CA LYS A 51 -1.98 26.54 3.38
C LYS A 51 -3.40 26.00 3.64
N ILE A 52 -3.67 24.76 3.32
CA ILE A 52 -4.98 24.15 3.51
C ILE A 52 -5.15 23.78 4.99
N MET A 53 -6.20 24.28 5.62
CA MET A 53 -6.51 23.92 7.01
C MET A 53 -7.60 22.86 7.03
N VAL A 54 -7.30 21.73 7.68
CA VAL A 54 -8.24 20.62 7.90
C VAL A 54 -8.59 20.58 9.37
N PHE A 55 -9.88 20.68 9.67
CA PHE A 55 -10.44 20.48 11.00
C PHE A 55 -11.11 19.12 11.04
N GLU A 56 -10.55 18.22 11.82
CA GLU A 56 -11.00 16.83 11.88
C GLU A 56 -12.27 16.69 12.71
N HIS A 57 -13.14 15.75 12.32
CA HIS A 57 -14.35 15.35 13.04
C HIS A 57 -15.30 16.50 13.45
N THR A 58 -15.51 17.47 12.56
CA THR A 58 -16.41 18.62 12.79
C THR A 58 -17.88 18.28 12.55
N HIS A 59 -18.19 17.20 11.86
CA HIS A 59 -19.53 16.71 11.58
C HIS A 59 -19.51 15.18 11.40
N GLU A 60 -20.68 14.56 11.34
CA GLU A 60 -20.80 13.12 11.15
C GLU A 60 -20.25 12.69 9.80
N ALA A 61 -19.41 11.65 9.79
CA ALA A 61 -18.84 11.08 8.59
C ALA A 61 -19.91 10.37 7.75
N ILE A 62 -19.92 10.61 6.44
CA ILE A 62 -20.81 9.93 5.48
C ILE A 62 -20.21 8.59 5.06
N ILE A 63 -18.88 8.52 4.99
CA ILE A 63 -18.11 7.32 4.66
C ILE A 63 -17.01 7.13 5.72
N ASP A 64 -16.65 5.88 5.98
CA ASP A 64 -15.54 5.53 6.85
C ASP A 64 -14.19 5.78 6.18
N GLU A 65 -13.16 6.01 6.99
CA GLU A 65 -11.80 6.34 6.55
C GLU A 65 -11.19 5.22 5.69
N ALA A 66 -11.40 3.96 6.08
CA ALA A 66 -10.89 2.81 5.34
C ALA A 66 -11.46 2.72 3.91
N THR A 67 -12.75 3.00 3.76
CA THR A 67 -13.39 3.06 2.43
C THR A 67 -12.84 4.22 1.60
N TRP A 68 -12.66 5.40 2.20
CA TRP A 68 -12.11 6.57 1.50
C TRP A 68 -10.67 6.32 1.06
N GLU A 69 -9.80 5.82 1.94
CA GLU A 69 -8.42 5.46 1.61
C GLU A 69 -8.35 4.46 0.47
N ARG A 70 -9.19 3.41 0.53
CA ARG A 70 -9.27 2.42 -0.54
C ARG A 70 -9.65 3.03 -1.88
N VAL A 71 -10.57 4.00 -1.89
CA VAL A 71 -10.94 4.74 -3.10
C VAL A 71 -9.76 5.55 -3.63
N GLN A 72 -8.97 6.22 -2.76
CA GLN A 72 -7.78 6.96 -3.19
C GLN A 72 -6.71 6.03 -3.79
N GLU A 73 -6.47 4.87 -3.21
CA GLU A 73 -5.57 3.85 -3.76
C GLU A 73 -6.01 3.39 -5.16
N LEU A 74 -7.29 3.06 -5.31
CA LEU A 74 -7.86 2.65 -6.60
C LEU A 74 -7.77 3.76 -7.66
N ARG A 75 -7.82 5.03 -7.25
CA ARG A 75 -7.68 6.19 -8.15
C ARG A 75 -6.24 6.44 -8.60
N LYS A 76 -5.23 6.09 -7.78
CA LYS A 76 -3.81 6.16 -8.16
C LYS A 76 -3.49 5.20 -9.32
N GLN A 77 -4.23 4.10 -9.44
CA GLN A 77 -4.05 3.14 -10.52
C GLN A 77 -4.54 3.71 -11.85
N ARG A 78 -3.61 3.99 -12.77
CA ARG A 78 -3.94 4.49 -14.10
C ARG A 78 -4.63 3.43 -14.95
N LYS A 79 -5.94 3.57 -15.15
CA LYS A 79 -6.73 2.76 -16.07
C LYS A 79 -6.83 3.50 -17.40
N ARG A 80 -6.03 3.11 -18.39
CA ARG A 80 -6.16 3.64 -19.74
C ARG A 80 -7.04 2.72 -20.56
N PRO A 81 -8.18 3.19 -21.09
CA PRO A 81 -8.96 2.42 -22.05
C PRO A 81 -8.11 2.17 -23.31
N ASN A 82 -8.41 1.08 -23.98
CA ASN A 82 -7.85 0.80 -25.30
C ASN A 82 -8.46 1.78 -26.34
N ARG A 83 -8.03 1.68 -27.61
CA ARG A 83 -8.56 2.52 -28.70
C ARG A 83 -10.09 2.39 -28.92
N TYR A 84 -10.71 1.37 -28.37
CA TYR A 84 -12.15 1.11 -28.45
C TYR A 84 -12.94 1.60 -27.23
N GLY A 85 -12.28 2.29 -26.29
CA GLY A 85 -12.90 2.77 -25.06
C GLY A 85 -13.07 1.72 -23.95
N GLU A 86 -12.60 0.47 -24.18
CA GLU A 86 -12.71 -0.63 -23.23
C GLU A 86 -11.51 -0.65 -22.28
N VAL A 87 -11.75 -0.95 -21.01
CA VAL A 87 -10.71 -1.16 -20.01
C VAL A 87 -10.52 -2.66 -19.81
N GLY A 88 -9.35 -3.18 -20.13
CA GLY A 88 -9.04 -4.60 -19.95
C GLY A 88 -9.07 -4.99 -18.47
N LEU A 89 -9.42 -6.24 -18.18
CA LEU A 89 -9.57 -6.79 -16.83
C LEU A 89 -8.33 -6.52 -15.94
N PHE A 90 -7.13 -6.71 -16.49
CA PHE A 90 -5.86 -6.53 -15.79
C PHE A 90 -5.21 -5.16 -16.03
N SER A 91 -5.92 -4.20 -16.61
CA SER A 91 -5.34 -2.87 -16.89
C SER A 91 -4.92 -2.17 -15.62
N GLY A 92 -3.64 -1.79 -15.56
CA GLY A 92 -3.03 -1.14 -14.40
C GLY A 92 -2.47 -2.09 -13.33
N LEU A 93 -2.68 -3.40 -13.46
CA LEU A 93 -2.20 -4.41 -12.52
C LEU A 93 -0.97 -5.17 -13.01
N LEU A 94 -0.66 -5.12 -14.33
CA LEU A 94 0.41 -5.90 -14.92
C LEU A 94 1.69 -5.09 -15.08
N PHE A 95 2.81 -5.70 -14.67
CA PHE A 95 4.13 -5.12 -14.75
C PHE A 95 5.12 -6.11 -15.38
N CYS A 96 6.07 -5.59 -16.13
CA CYS A 96 7.16 -6.38 -16.69
C CYS A 96 8.18 -6.70 -15.60
N ALA A 97 8.65 -7.94 -15.51
CA ALA A 97 9.64 -8.37 -14.51
C ALA A 97 10.99 -7.65 -14.70
N ASP A 98 11.43 -7.46 -15.94
CA ASP A 98 12.77 -6.94 -16.26
C ASP A 98 12.86 -5.42 -16.10
N CYS A 99 11.89 -4.67 -16.65
CA CYS A 99 11.97 -3.22 -16.67
C CYS A 99 10.97 -2.52 -15.71
N GLY A 100 10.13 -3.25 -14.99
CA GLY A 100 9.14 -2.70 -14.08
C GLY A 100 8.01 -1.89 -14.73
N SER A 101 8.00 -1.76 -16.06
CA SER A 101 7.02 -0.95 -16.77
C SER A 101 5.66 -1.61 -16.82
N VAL A 102 4.62 -0.78 -16.78
CA VAL A 102 3.23 -1.25 -16.93
C VAL A 102 3.05 -1.90 -18.29
N MET A 103 2.34 -3.03 -18.33
CA MET A 103 1.96 -3.71 -19.55
C MET A 103 0.59 -3.21 -20.04
N TYR A 104 0.47 -3.03 -21.34
CA TYR A 104 -0.73 -2.49 -21.98
C TYR A 104 -1.45 -3.54 -22.80
N GLN A 105 -2.78 -3.56 -22.69
CA GLN A 105 -3.60 -4.43 -23.53
C GLN A 105 -3.45 -4.04 -25.01
N GLN A 106 -3.23 -5.03 -25.83
CA GLN A 106 -3.22 -4.94 -27.28
C GLN A 106 -4.15 -5.99 -27.87
N ARG A 107 -4.98 -5.54 -28.78
CA ARG A 107 -5.89 -6.42 -29.51
C ARG A 107 -5.35 -6.63 -30.90
N TYR A 108 -5.19 -7.89 -31.26
CA TYR A 108 -4.92 -8.32 -32.63
C TYR A 108 -6.20 -8.90 -33.23
N GLU A 109 -6.67 -8.29 -34.28
CA GLU A 109 -7.83 -8.73 -35.00
C GLU A 109 -7.39 -9.08 -36.42
N THR A 110 -7.47 -10.35 -36.75
CA THR A 110 -7.31 -10.87 -38.11
C THR A 110 -8.65 -11.41 -38.57
N ASN A 111 -8.88 -11.51 -39.91
CA ASN A 111 -10.15 -11.97 -40.51
C ASN A 111 -10.64 -13.33 -39.94
N LYS A 112 -9.82 -14.06 -39.20
CA LYS A 112 -10.14 -15.40 -38.68
C LYS A 112 -10.11 -15.51 -37.15
N ARG A 113 -9.49 -14.56 -36.42
CA ARG A 113 -9.31 -14.68 -34.96
C ARG A 113 -9.09 -13.33 -34.30
N ARG A 114 -9.82 -13.09 -33.21
CA ARG A 114 -9.56 -12.01 -32.26
C ARG A 114 -8.68 -12.57 -31.15
N GLN A 115 -7.54 -11.93 -30.90
CA GLN A 115 -6.63 -12.31 -29.82
C GLN A 115 -6.21 -11.07 -29.05
N ASP A 116 -6.51 -11.07 -27.76
CA ASP A 116 -6.12 -10.00 -26.84
C ASP A 116 -4.88 -10.46 -26.07
N CYS A 117 -3.89 -9.59 -25.95
CA CYS A 117 -2.68 -9.82 -25.16
C CYS A 117 -2.27 -8.57 -24.41
N TYR A 118 -1.42 -8.73 -23.39
CA TYR A 118 -0.74 -7.62 -22.73
C TYR A 118 0.73 -7.62 -23.16
N ILE A 119 1.28 -6.45 -23.45
CA ILE A 119 2.64 -6.25 -23.92
C ILE A 119 3.36 -5.21 -23.07
N CYS A 120 4.65 -5.39 -22.82
CA CYS A 120 5.49 -4.46 -22.08
C CYS A 120 5.45 -3.05 -22.68
N GLY A 121 5.22 -2.04 -21.82
CA GLY A 121 5.09 -0.66 -22.24
C GLY A 121 6.39 -0.07 -22.77
N SER A 122 7.53 -0.41 -22.18
CA SER A 122 8.85 0.06 -22.61
C SER A 122 9.23 -0.53 -23.96
N TYR A 123 9.04 -1.83 -24.16
CA TYR A 123 9.27 -2.47 -25.45
C TYR A 123 8.41 -1.84 -26.56
N LYS A 124 7.11 -1.67 -26.30
CA LYS A 124 6.16 -1.08 -27.28
C LYS A 124 6.52 0.35 -27.66
N LYS A 125 6.99 1.16 -26.69
CA LYS A 125 7.33 2.57 -26.92
C LYS A 125 8.79 2.78 -27.28
N ARG A 126 9.63 1.74 -27.19
CA ARG A 126 11.08 1.82 -27.38
C ARG A 126 11.74 2.84 -26.44
N THR A 127 11.30 2.88 -25.18
CA THR A 127 11.77 3.84 -24.16
C THR A 127 12.88 3.29 -23.26
N ALA A 128 13.06 1.97 -23.25
CA ALA A 128 14.13 1.28 -22.55
C ALA A 128 14.50 0.00 -23.30
N ASP A 129 15.72 -0.53 -23.04
CA ASP A 129 16.17 -1.81 -23.56
C ASP A 129 15.45 -2.93 -22.81
N CYS A 130 14.32 -3.36 -23.35
CA CYS A 130 13.53 -4.45 -22.85
C CYS A 130 13.10 -5.35 -24.00
N THR A 131 13.11 -6.66 -23.76
CA THR A 131 12.70 -7.66 -24.75
C THR A 131 11.16 -7.71 -24.90
N ALA A 132 10.68 -8.49 -25.87
CA ALA A 132 9.24 -8.57 -26.18
C ALA A 132 8.46 -9.39 -25.16
N HIS A 133 8.28 -8.83 -23.96
CA HIS A 133 7.43 -9.45 -22.95
C HIS A 133 5.95 -9.28 -23.34
N PHE A 134 5.26 -10.38 -23.55
CA PHE A 134 3.82 -10.38 -23.78
C PHE A 134 3.17 -11.62 -23.17
N ILE A 135 1.93 -11.50 -22.76
CA ILE A 135 1.11 -12.61 -22.27
C ILE A 135 -0.29 -12.54 -22.88
N ARG A 136 -0.84 -13.67 -23.27
CA ARG A 136 -2.22 -13.75 -23.78
C ARG A 136 -3.21 -13.57 -22.62
N THR A 137 -4.28 -12.83 -22.90
CA THR A 137 -5.31 -12.52 -21.88
C THR A 137 -6.02 -13.78 -21.37
N ASP A 138 -6.29 -14.75 -22.24
CA ASP A 138 -6.94 -16.02 -21.88
C ASP A 138 -6.08 -16.85 -20.92
N LEU A 139 -4.79 -17.01 -21.22
CA LEU A 139 -3.84 -17.74 -20.36
C LEU A 139 -3.65 -17.04 -19.01
N LEU A 140 -3.50 -15.73 -19.04
CA LEU A 140 -3.38 -14.93 -17.81
C LEU A 140 -4.63 -15.07 -16.95
N THR A 141 -5.83 -14.97 -17.55
CA THR A 141 -7.09 -15.11 -16.81
C THR A 141 -7.21 -16.49 -16.19
N ALA A 142 -6.89 -17.55 -16.94
CA ALA A 142 -6.91 -18.92 -16.42
C ALA A 142 -5.93 -19.10 -15.24
N GLY A 143 -4.67 -18.68 -15.41
CA GLY A 143 -3.64 -18.81 -14.38
C GLY A 143 -3.95 -18.02 -13.10
N VAL A 144 -4.41 -16.78 -13.24
CA VAL A 144 -4.80 -15.96 -12.07
C VAL A 144 -6.03 -16.54 -11.39
N THR A 145 -7.04 -17.00 -12.14
CA THR A 145 -8.23 -17.63 -11.56
C THR A 145 -7.90 -18.90 -10.80
N GLU A 146 -7.05 -19.73 -11.36
CA GLU A 146 -6.59 -20.97 -10.69
C GLU A 146 -5.82 -20.66 -9.41
N ASN A 147 -4.89 -19.72 -9.45
CA ASN A 147 -4.11 -19.34 -8.28
C ASN A 147 -5.00 -18.74 -7.17
N LEU A 148 -5.92 -17.84 -7.51
CA LEU A 148 -6.89 -17.30 -6.55
C LEU A 148 -7.77 -18.40 -5.93
N ARG A 149 -8.24 -19.37 -6.72
CA ARG A 149 -9.01 -20.51 -6.21
C ARG A 149 -8.18 -21.38 -5.26
N LYS A 150 -6.91 -21.63 -5.56
CA LYS A 150 -6.00 -22.37 -4.67
C LYS A 150 -5.84 -21.63 -3.33
N VAL A 151 -5.55 -20.32 -3.37
CA VAL A 151 -5.38 -19.50 -2.18
C VAL A 151 -6.67 -19.44 -1.33
N THR A 152 -7.82 -19.15 -1.94
CA THR A 152 -9.09 -19.08 -1.22
C THR A 152 -9.55 -20.43 -0.66
N SER A 153 -9.37 -21.52 -1.42
CA SER A 153 -9.69 -22.86 -0.98
C SER A 153 -8.79 -23.31 0.18
N TYR A 154 -7.48 -23.05 0.10
CA TYR A 154 -6.54 -23.35 1.17
C TYR A 154 -6.85 -22.57 2.44
N ALA A 155 -7.12 -21.26 2.29
CA ALA A 155 -7.50 -20.41 3.40
C ALA A 155 -8.81 -20.85 4.07
N ALA A 156 -9.81 -21.26 3.29
CA ALA A 156 -11.08 -21.77 3.81
C ALA A 156 -10.93 -23.09 4.57
N LYS A 157 -10.06 -24.00 4.11
CA LYS A 157 -9.83 -25.30 4.75
C LYS A 157 -8.91 -25.21 5.96
N HIS A 158 -7.93 -24.32 5.93
CA HIS A 158 -6.82 -24.27 6.91
C HIS A 158 -6.57 -22.85 7.43
N GLU A 159 -7.62 -22.13 7.82
CA GLU A 159 -7.56 -20.70 8.19
C GLU A 159 -6.45 -20.37 9.20
N ALA A 160 -6.39 -21.11 10.31
CA ALA A 160 -5.39 -20.87 11.36
C ALA A 160 -3.93 -21.14 10.89
N ARG A 161 -3.74 -22.14 10.02
CA ARG A 161 -2.44 -22.45 9.43
C ARG A 161 -2.04 -21.40 8.40
N PHE A 162 -2.98 -20.96 7.59
CA PHE A 162 -2.78 -19.94 6.59
C PHE A 162 -2.45 -18.57 7.21
N MET A 163 -3.17 -18.16 8.26
CA MET A 163 -2.82 -16.96 9.02
C MET A 163 -1.41 -17.02 9.61
N LYS A 164 -0.99 -18.17 10.16
CA LYS A 164 0.38 -18.35 10.66
C LYS A 164 1.42 -18.24 9.54
N LEU A 165 1.13 -18.80 8.37
CA LEU A 165 1.99 -18.72 7.19
C LEU A 165 2.16 -17.29 6.72
N LEU A 166 1.08 -16.53 6.56
CA LEU A 166 1.11 -15.13 6.17
C LEU A 166 1.87 -14.26 7.19
N MET A 167 1.67 -14.51 8.48
CA MET A 167 2.41 -13.82 9.53
C MET A 167 3.90 -14.17 9.49
N ALA A 168 4.26 -15.43 9.22
CA ALA A 168 5.65 -15.85 9.13
C ALA A 168 6.36 -15.30 7.89
N GLN A 169 5.67 -15.14 6.78
CA GLN A 169 6.21 -14.51 5.56
C GLN A 169 6.46 -13.00 5.73
N ASN A 170 5.62 -12.32 6.53
CA ASN A 170 5.74 -10.89 6.80
C ASN A 170 6.61 -10.53 8.01
N GLU A 171 6.96 -11.51 8.87
CA GLU A 171 7.78 -11.32 10.05
C GLU A 171 9.09 -12.11 9.94
N ASP A 172 10.20 -11.43 9.86
CA ASP A 172 11.52 -12.00 10.15
C ASP A 172 11.64 -12.34 11.64
N GLY A 173 10.88 -13.33 12.08
CA GLY A 173 11.07 -13.95 13.39
C GLY A 173 10.04 -13.76 14.49
N GLY A 174 8.79 -14.03 14.21
CA GLY A 174 7.81 -14.57 15.17
C GLY A 174 7.59 -13.89 16.54
N LYS A 175 6.48 -14.24 17.16
CA LYS A 175 5.99 -13.76 18.48
C LYS A 175 7.04 -13.68 19.60
N ARG A 176 8.07 -14.56 19.59
CA ARG A 176 9.15 -14.55 20.60
C ARG A 176 10.06 -13.33 20.44
N LYS A 177 10.45 -12.97 19.21
CA LYS A 177 11.28 -11.77 18.96
C LYS A 177 10.53 -10.49 19.30
N ASN A 178 9.24 -10.39 18.97
CA ASN A 178 8.44 -9.22 19.32
C ASN A 178 8.21 -9.11 20.83
N ALA A 179 8.06 -10.21 21.57
CA ALA A 179 8.01 -10.20 23.02
C ALA A 179 9.36 -9.75 23.64
N ALA A 180 10.49 -10.21 23.09
CA ALA A 180 11.81 -9.76 23.51
C ALA A 180 12.02 -8.27 23.22
N ARG A 181 11.65 -7.78 22.02
CA ARG A 181 11.70 -6.36 21.64
C ARG A 181 10.86 -5.47 22.55
N ARG A 182 9.67 -5.92 22.95
CA ARG A 182 8.82 -5.17 23.92
C ARG A 182 9.49 -5.05 25.27
N ARG A 183 10.07 -6.14 25.81
CA ARG A 183 10.79 -6.12 27.08
C ARG A 183 12.03 -5.21 27.01
N GLU A 184 12.77 -5.25 25.90
CA GLU A 184 13.92 -4.39 25.67
C GLU A 184 13.50 -2.92 25.61
N LEU A 185 12.40 -2.60 24.93
CA LEU A 185 11.84 -1.26 24.85
C LEU A 185 11.41 -0.74 26.23
N GLU A 186 10.70 -1.56 27.01
CA GLU A 186 10.31 -1.22 28.38
C GLU A 186 11.52 -0.97 29.27
N ALA A 187 12.55 -1.81 29.17
CA ALA A 187 13.79 -1.64 29.92
C ALA A 187 14.53 -0.34 29.53
N ALA A 188 14.62 -0.05 28.22
CA ALA A 188 15.22 1.19 27.72
C ALA A 188 14.46 2.43 28.20
N GLN A 189 13.13 2.43 28.12
CA GLN A 189 12.28 3.53 28.58
C GLN A 189 12.40 3.76 30.09
N LYS A 190 12.43 2.67 30.87
CA LYS A 190 12.63 2.73 32.32
C LYS A 190 13.99 3.36 32.65
N ARG A 191 15.05 2.90 31.97
CA ARG A 191 16.41 3.44 32.21
C ARG A 191 16.52 4.91 31.81
N ILE A 192 15.89 5.34 30.73
CA ILE A 192 15.79 6.75 30.33
C ILE A 192 15.10 7.55 31.43
N GLY A 193 14.04 7.03 32.04
CA GLY A 193 13.36 7.66 33.18
C GLY A 193 14.25 7.79 34.43
N GLU A 194 15.02 6.75 34.75
CA GLU A 194 16.00 6.75 35.84
C GLU A 194 17.10 7.81 35.61
N LEU A 195 17.67 7.87 34.40
CA LEU A 195 18.67 8.86 34.00
C LEU A 195 18.15 10.29 34.12
N ASN A 196 16.90 10.56 33.74
CA ASN A 196 16.28 11.88 33.97
C ASN A 196 16.23 12.25 35.47
N GLY A 197 15.93 11.27 36.33
CA GLY A 197 15.94 11.46 37.78
C GLY A 197 17.33 11.71 38.33
N ILE A 198 18.34 10.99 37.85
CA ILE A 198 19.75 11.15 38.20
C ILE A 198 20.24 12.55 37.77
N PHE A 199 19.93 12.95 36.54
CA PHE A 199 20.28 14.28 36.01
C PHE A 199 19.74 15.41 36.84
N LYS A 200 18.49 15.31 37.32
CA LYS A 200 17.87 16.31 38.17
C LYS A 200 18.61 16.42 39.49
N ARG A 201 18.95 15.30 40.14
CA ARG A 201 19.73 15.27 41.39
C ARG A 201 21.14 15.81 41.20
N LEU A 202 21.82 15.43 40.12
CA LEU A 202 23.15 15.89 39.80
C LEU A 202 23.20 17.42 39.66
N TYR A 203 22.17 17.99 39.01
CA TYR A 203 22.01 19.44 38.90
C TYR A 203 21.79 20.11 40.26
N GLU A 204 20.93 19.56 41.13
CA GLU A 204 20.67 20.05 42.47
C GLU A 204 21.94 20.01 43.35
N ASP A 205 22.75 18.95 43.22
CA ASP A 205 24.02 18.81 43.97
C ASP A 205 25.11 19.74 43.45
N SER A 206 25.17 20.03 42.14
CA SER A 206 26.06 21.03 41.56
C SER A 206 25.72 22.44 42.06
N VAL A 207 24.43 22.82 42.02
CA VAL A 207 23.98 24.14 42.50
C VAL A 207 24.22 24.32 43.99
N SER A 208 24.13 23.24 44.78
CA SER A 208 24.40 23.29 46.23
C SER A 208 25.90 23.23 46.59
N GLY A 209 26.80 23.15 45.61
CA GLY A 209 28.25 23.09 45.80
C GLY A 209 28.77 21.75 46.33
N ARG A 210 27.97 20.68 46.30
CA ARG A 210 28.37 19.34 46.76
C ARG A 210 29.27 18.62 45.76
N ILE A 211 29.19 19.02 44.48
CA ILE A 211 29.97 18.47 43.38
C ILE A 211 30.71 19.62 42.70
N THR A 212 31.96 19.37 42.26
CA THR A 212 32.73 20.36 41.50
C THR A 212 32.21 20.44 40.08
N ASP A 213 32.38 21.60 39.44
CA ASP A 213 31.92 21.81 38.04
C ASP A 213 32.57 20.81 37.05
N GLU A 214 33.85 20.48 37.26
CA GLU A 214 34.55 19.48 36.44
C GLU A 214 33.89 18.10 36.53
N ARG A 215 33.57 17.67 37.77
CA ARG A 215 32.91 16.37 37.97
C ARG A 215 31.46 16.34 37.48
N PHE A 216 30.76 17.48 37.59
CA PHE A 216 29.45 17.65 37.00
C PHE A 216 29.49 17.48 35.48
N MET A 217 30.41 18.14 34.79
CA MET A 217 30.57 18.08 33.35
C MET A 217 30.89 16.65 32.85
N GLU A 218 31.82 15.96 33.53
CA GLU A 218 32.19 14.57 33.22
C GLU A 218 30.96 13.65 33.31
N LEU A 219 30.27 13.63 34.45
CA LEU A 219 29.10 12.76 34.67
C LEU A 219 27.93 13.14 33.76
N SER A 220 27.72 14.44 33.51
CA SER A 220 26.68 14.90 32.58
C SER A 220 26.90 14.37 31.19
N THR A 221 28.13 14.43 30.68
CA THR A 221 28.48 13.95 29.34
C THR A 221 28.23 12.45 29.21
N ASP A 222 28.64 11.66 30.19
CA ASP A 222 28.45 10.20 30.20
C ASP A 222 26.94 9.82 30.18
N TYR A 223 26.15 10.47 31.05
CA TYR A 223 24.72 10.20 31.12
C TYR A 223 23.95 10.69 29.89
N GLU A 224 24.34 11.82 29.29
CA GLU A 224 23.77 12.31 28.05
C GLU A 224 24.04 11.33 26.91
N GLN A 225 25.25 10.77 26.83
CA GLN A 225 25.63 9.81 25.82
C GLN A 225 24.87 8.49 25.99
N GLU A 226 24.75 7.98 27.23
CA GLU A 226 23.92 6.80 27.54
C GLU A 226 22.47 7.07 27.17
N GLN A 227 21.92 8.22 27.52
CA GLN A 227 20.55 8.58 27.22
C GLN A 227 20.29 8.69 25.71
N ALA A 228 21.22 9.27 24.94
CA ALA A 228 21.11 9.39 23.48
C ALA A 228 21.10 8.01 22.82
N THR A 229 21.96 7.10 23.25
CA THR A 229 22.00 5.72 22.71
C THR A 229 20.73 4.95 23.02
N LEU A 230 20.22 5.07 24.25
CA LEU A 230 18.96 4.41 24.65
C LEU A 230 17.74 4.99 23.92
N LYS A 231 17.69 6.30 23.69
CA LYS A 231 16.61 6.92 22.89
C LYS A 231 16.62 6.48 21.45
N ALA A 232 17.80 6.40 20.81
CA ALA A 232 17.94 5.89 19.46
C ALA A 232 17.45 4.43 19.38
N ARG A 233 17.90 3.59 20.31
CA ARG A 233 17.49 2.18 20.35
C ARG A 233 15.99 2.01 20.62
N ALA A 234 15.41 2.81 21.51
CA ALA A 234 13.96 2.80 21.77
C ALA A 234 13.15 3.18 20.53
N ALA A 235 13.61 4.17 19.75
CA ALA A 235 12.95 4.57 18.50
C ALA A 235 13.01 3.45 17.44
N GLU A 236 14.14 2.76 17.28
CA GLU A 236 14.26 1.59 16.40
C GLU A 236 13.28 0.49 16.80
N LEU A 237 13.26 0.12 18.08
CA LEU A 237 12.36 -0.93 18.59
C LEU A 237 10.88 -0.55 18.43
N GLN A 238 10.52 0.71 18.61
CA GLN A 238 9.16 1.19 18.35
C GLN A 238 8.78 1.07 16.88
N ALA A 239 9.68 1.44 15.95
CA ALA A 239 9.46 1.31 14.52
C ALA A 239 9.27 -0.16 14.12
N GLU A 240 10.13 -1.07 14.60
CA GLU A 240 10.04 -2.51 14.33
C GLU A 240 8.74 -3.12 14.86
N LEU A 241 8.32 -2.75 16.07
CA LEU A 241 7.06 -3.21 16.67
C LEU A 241 5.84 -2.63 15.93
N GLY A 242 5.92 -1.38 15.47
CA GLY A 242 4.89 -0.74 14.64
C GLY A 242 4.68 -1.50 13.32
N GLN A 243 5.76 -1.81 12.60
CA GLN A 243 5.71 -2.59 11.36
C GLN A 243 5.09 -4.00 11.58
N ALA A 244 5.46 -4.68 12.66
CA ALA A 244 4.89 -5.98 12.98
C ALA A 244 3.38 -5.90 13.30
N GLN A 245 2.94 -4.84 13.94
CA GLN A 245 1.53 -4.61 14.23
C GLN A 245 0.73 -4.29 12.94
N GLU A 246 1.28 -3.47 12.06
CA GLU A 246 0.70 -3.19 10.74
C GLU A 246 0.58 -4.46 9.90
N ALA A 247 1.61 -5.31 9.89
CA ALA A 247 1.58 -6.59 9.20
C ALA A 247 0.44 -7.49 9.70
N ALA A 248 0.24 -7.56 11.02
CA ALA A 248 -0.85 -8.34 11.60
C ALA A 248 -2.25 -7.81 11.20
N VAL A 249 -2.42 -6.49 11.20
CA VAL A 249 -3.66 -5.83 10.74
C VAL A 249 -3.90 -6.10 9.25
N ASN A 250 -2.85 -6.06 8.44
CA ASN A 250 -2.92 -6.32 7.01
C ASN A 250 -3.31 -7.77 6.70
N VAL A 251 -2.78 -8.75 7.46
CA VAL A 251 -3.20 -10.15 7.34
C VAL A 251 -4.69 -10.30 7.67
N GLU A 252 -5.20 -9.65 8.71
CA GLU A 252 -6.63 -9.72 9.05
C GLU A 252 -7.50 -9.06 7.98
N LYS A 253 -7.08 -7.92 7.42
CA LYS A 253 -7.76 -7.28 6.27
C LYS A 253 -7.82 -8.23 5.06
N PHE A 254 -6.74 -8.91 4.76
CA PHE A 254 -6.70 -9.90 3.67
C PHE A 254 -7.65 -11.07 3.95
N MET A 255 -7.65 -11.61 5.17
CA MET A 255 -8.56 -12.69 5.56
C MET A 255 -10.03 -12.27 5.47
N ALA A 256 -10.37 -11.01 5.77
CA ALA A 256 -11.72 -10.49 5.58
C ALA A 256 -12.15 -10.53 4.10
N VAL A 257 -11.23 -10.20 3.17
CA VAL A 257 -11.48 -10.33 1.72
C VAL A 257 -11.65 -11.80 1.32
N VAL A 258 -10.80 -12.70 1.82
CA VAL A 258 -10.91 -14.15 1.55
C VAL A 258 -12.26 -14.70 2.03
N ARG A 259 -12.70 -14.36 3.24
CA ARG A 259 -14.00 -14.79 3.79
C ARG A 259 -15.19 -14.29 2.96
N LYS A 260 -15.08 -13.08 2.38
CA LYS A 260 -16.11 -12.51 1.49
C LYS A 260 -16.25 -13.27 0.17
N TYR A 261 -15.16 -13.84 -0.33
CA TYR A 261 -15.08 -14.50 -1.63
C TYR A 261 -14.62 -15.96 -1.53
N THR A 262 -15.30 -16.76 -0.71
CA THR A 262 -14.97 -18.18 -0.52
C THR A 262 -15.16 -19.03 -1.77
N SER A 263 -16.07 -18.63 -2.66
CA SER A 263 -16.28 -19.24 -3.96
C SER A 263 -16.66 -18.17 -4.99
N PHE A 264 -16.08 -18.24 -6.18
CA PHE A 264 -16.42 -17.40 -7.32
C PHE A 264 -16.35 -18.19 -8.61
N GLU A 265 -17.29 -17.95 -9.50
CA GLU A 265 -17.36 -18.62 -10.81
C GLU A 265 -16.47 -17.91 -11.82
N GLU A 266 -16.54 -16.58 -11.85
CA GLU A 266 -15.82 -15.75 -12.81
C GLU A 266 -14.96 -14.69 -12.11
N LEU A 267 -13.84 -14.33 -12.76
CA LEU A 267 -12.94 -13.30 -12.33
C LEU A 267 -13.48 -11.92 -12.71
N THR A 268 -14.10 -11.23 -11.76
CA THR A 268 -14.60 -9.86 -11.97
C THR A 268 -13.53 -8.81 -11.72
N PRO A 269 -13.60 -7.62 -12.34
CA PRO A 269 -12.67 -6.52 -12.06
C PRO A 269 -12.66 -6.10 -10.59
N THR A 270 -13.78 -6.20 -9.88
CA THR A 270 -13.91 -5.87 -8.47
C THR A 270 -13.15 -6.87 -7.61
N LEU A 271 -13.43 -8.17 -7.81
CA LEU A 271 -12.76 -9.26 -7.11
C LEU A 271 -11.24 -9.19 -7.32
N LEU A 272 -10.82 -9.04 -8.59
CA LEU A 272 -9.39 -8.97 -8.90
C LEU A 272 -8.68 -7.84 -8.15
N ARG A 273 -9.29 -6.66 -8.05
CA ARG A 273 -8.69 -5.51 -7.35
C ARG A 273 -8.78 -5.56 -5.83
N GLU A 274 -9.72 -6.30 -5.28
CA GLU A 274 -9.76 -6.54 -3.84
C GLU A 274 -8.65 -7.51 -3.42
N PHE A 275 -8.33 -8.51 -4.26
CA PHE A 275 -7.31 -9.50 -3.96
C PHE A 275 -5.91 -9.09 -4.38
N VAL A 276 -5.77 -8.49 -5.58
CA VAL A 276 -4.47 -8.34 -6.27
C VAL A 276 -4.04 -6.88 -6.31
N GLU A 277 -2.85 -6.63 -5.79
CA GLU A 277 -2.16 -5.33 -5.86
C GLU A 277 -1.46 -5.17 -7.22
N LYS A 278 -0.65 -6.16 -7.59
CA LYS A 278 0.08 -6.21 -8.87
C LYS A 278 0.39 -7.63 -9.30
N ILE A 279 0.60 -7.80 -10.59
CA ILE A 279 1.07 -9.05 -11.21
C ILE A 279 2.32 -8.72 -12.01
N VAL A 280 3.39 -9.47 -11.77
CA VAL A 280 4.66 -9.35 -12.49
C VAL A 280 4.75 -10.49 -13.49
N VAL A 281 5.04 -10.15 -14.75
CA VAL A 281 5.10 -11.10 -15.86
C VAL A 281 6.53 -11.21 -16.34
N HIS A 282 7.08 -12.44 -16.27
CA HIS A 282 8.43 -12.76 -16.71
C HIS A 282 8.49 -13.03 -18.23
N GLU A 283 9.69 -13.10 -18.76
CA GLU A 283 9.91 -13.49 -20.16
C GLU A 283 9.46 -14.94 -20.39
N CYS A 284 8.91 -15.19 -21.56
CA CYS A 284 8.50 -16.54 -21.98
C CYS A 284 9.74 -17.34 -22.40
N TRP A 285 9.93 -18.51 -21.84
CA TRP A 285 10.99 -19.44 -22.19
C TRP A 285 10.45 -20.75 -22.75
N LYS A 286 11.28 -21.52 -23.42
CA LYS A 286 10.92 -22.83 -23.97
C LYS A 286 11.73 -23.91 -23.29
N ASP A 287 11.07 -25.02 -22.98
CA ASP A 287 11.75 -26.22 -22.51
C ASP A 287 12.43 -26.98 -23.65
N GLU A 288 13.12 -28.06 -23.32
CA GLU A 288 13.82 -28.92 -24.27
C GLU A 288 12.87 -29.58 -25.30
N GLN A 289 11.56 -29.65 -24.96
CA GLN A 289 10.51 -30.24 -25.82
C GLN A 289 9.86 -29.18 -26.71
N GLY A 290 10.28 -27.89 -26.60
CA GLY A 290 9.74 -26.77 -27.37
C GLY A 290 8.43 -26.20 -26.80
N THR A 291 7.98 -26.67 -25.64
CA THR A 291 6.80 -26.14 -24.95
C THR A 291 7.13 -24.77 -24.36
N ARG A 292 6.20 -23.83 -24.50
CA ARG A 292 6.38 -22.47 -23.97
C ARG A 292 5.89 -22.40 -22.54
N HIS A 293 6.76 -21.87 -21.68
CA HIS A 293 6.47 -21.60 -20.28
C HIS A 293 6.60 -20.09 -20.02
N GLN A 294 5.79 -19.58 -19.10
CA GLN A 294 5.86 -18.20 -18.69
C GLN A 294 5.48 -18.09 -17.22
N ASP A 295 6.37 -17.53 -16.43
CA ASP A 295 6.16 -17.34 -15.01
C ASP A 295 5.44 -16.03 -14.74
N ILE A 296 4.49 -16.06 -13.82
CA ILE A 296 3.78 -14.90 -13.31
C ILE A 296 3.87 -14.89 -11.79
N GLU A 297 4.15 -13.73 -11.21
CA GLU A 297 4.11 -13.52 -9.78
C GLU A 297 2.91 -12.66 -9.43
N ILE A 298 2.09 -13.15 -8.50
CA ILE A 298 0.90 -12.44 -8.04
C ILE A 298 1.19 -11.89 -6.65
N TYR A 299 1.10 -10.56 -6.53
CA TYR A 299 1.20 -9.86 -5.25
C TYR A 299 -0.21 -9.53 -4.78
N TYR A 300 -0.56 -10.06 -3.64
CA TYR A 300 -1.87 -9.88 -3.03
C TYR A 300 -1.92 -8.59 -2.23
N SER A 301 -3.08 -7.94 -2.24
CA SER A 301 -3.34 -6.75 -1.43
C SER A 301 -3.09 -7.04 0.05
N PHE A 302 -2.37 -6.15 0.73
CA PHE A 302 -2.02 -6.22 2.15
C PHE A 302 -0.94 -7.24 2.56
N VAL A 303 -0.76 -8.37 1.84
CA VAL A 303 0.10 -9.47 2.28
C VAL A 303 1.26 -9.79 1.32
N GLY A 304 1.29 -9.14 0.14
CA GLY A 304 2.34 -9.36 -0.85
C GLY A 304 2.25 -10.72 -1.55
N LYS A 305 3.38 -11.34 -1.87
CA LYS A 305 3.43 -12.65 -2.51
C LYS A 305 3.06 -13.75 -1.50
N VAL A 306 2.20 -14.66 -1.90
CA VAL A 306 1.78 -15.79 -1.07
C VAL A 306 2.29 -17.08 -1.69
N ASP A 307 3.21 -17.75 -1.00
CA ASP A 307 3.71 -19.06 -1.38
C ASP A 307 2.99 -20.10 -0.53
N LEU A 308 2.12 -20.87 -1.19
CA LEU A 308 1.43 -21.98 -0.53
C LEU A 308 2.38 -23.18 -0.46
N PRO A 309 2.39 -23.94 0.65
CA PRO A 309 3.08 -25.22 0.67
C PRO A 309 2.44 -26.17 -0.33
N ASP A 310 3.27 -26.91 -1.06
CA ASP A 310 2.81 -28.02 -1.89
C ASP A 310 2.10 -29.05 -1.02
N ASP A 311 0.89 -29.46 -1.41
CA ASP A 311 0.10 -30.50 -0.72
C ASP A 311 0.70 -31.89 -0.92
#